data_b82488d6e6602dea2da3979195988867
#
_entry.id   b82488d6e6602dea2da3979195988867
#
_cell.length_a   1.000
_cell.length_b   1.000
_cell.length_c   1.000
_cell.angle_alpha   90.00
_cell.angle_beta   90.00
_cell.angle_gamma   90.00
#
_symmetry.space_group_name_H-M   'P 1'
#
loop_
_entity.id
_entity.type
_entity.pdbx_description
1 polymer ?
#
loop_
_entity_poly.entity_id
_entity_poly.type
_entity_poly.pdbx_seq_one_letter_code
_entity_poly.pdbx_strand_id
1 'polypeptide(L)'
;MRCRSCPPLPEEVRRAAHLLERRWTVSILYVSNEGAVRFNEFLQALGSIPPATLAQRLTDLEEAGVFERTVIDGRPSRVEYRLTPRGRQLRSLVNALARFAETDARTA
;
A
#
# COMPACT_ATOMS: atom_id res chain seq x y z
N MET A 1 -24.07 2.71 -20.83
CA MET A 1 -25.11 2.03 -20.04
C MET A 1 -25.46 2.85 -18.82
N ARG A 2 -26.71 2.97 -18.52
CA ARG A 2 -27.16 3.73 -17.36
C ARG A 2 -27.75 2.82 -16.30
N CYS A 3 -27.42 3.10 -15.07
CA CYS A 3 -28.00 2.40 -13.93
C CYS A 3 -29.18 3.23 -13.42
N ARG A 4 -30.38 2.65 -13.42
CA ARG A 4 -31.55 3.34 -12.90
C ARG A 4 -31.61 3.30 -11.39
N SER A 5 -31.11 2.21 -10.83
CA SER A 5 -31.19 1.96 -9.41
C SER A 5 -29.91 1.25 -8.99
N CYS A 6 -28.84 2.02 -8.94
CA CYS A 6 -27.54 1.47 -8.60
C CYS A 6 -27.50 1.12 -7.12
N PRO A 7 -27.04 -0.09 -6.77
CA PRO A 7 -26.89 -0.43 -5.37
C PRO A 7 -25.83 0.46 -4.72
N PRO A 8 -25.96 0.70 -3.43
CA PRO A 8 -24.93 1.48 -2.73
C PRO A 8 -23.61 0.71 -2.68
N LEU A 9 -22.53 1.44 -2.48
CA LEU A 9 -21.21 0.83 -2.30
C LEU A 9 -21.26 -0.08 -1.08
N PRO A 10 -20.88 -1.36 -1.21
CA PRO A 10 -20.85 -2.25 -0.04
C PRO A 10 -19.92 -1.71 1.04
N GLU A 11 -20.28 -1.95 2.29
CA GLU A 11 -19.56 -1.38 3.43
C GLU A 11 -18.11 -1.87 3.46
N GLU A 12 -17.88 -3.15 3.19
CA GLU A 12 -16.52 -3.71 3.18
C GLU A 12 -15.66 -3.11 2.08
N VAL A 13 -16.26 -2.81 0.92
CA VAL A 13 -15.56 -2.14 -0.18
C VAL A 13 -15.26 -0.70 0.20
N ARG A 14 -16.23 -0.03 0.86
CA ARG A 14 -16.02 1.35 1.31
C ARG A 14 -14.84 1.45 2.27
N ARG A 15 -14.74 0.51 3.21
CA ARG A 15 -13.62 0.52 4.16
C ARG A 15 -12.29 0.26 3.49
N ALA A 16 -12.26 -0.68 2.55
CA ALA A 16 -11.04 -0.97 1.79
C ALA A 16 -10.63 0.23 0.94
N ALA A 17 -11.60 0.85 0.27
CA ALA A 17 -11.33 2.04 -0.54
C ALA A 17 -10.81 3.18 0.33
N HIS A 18 -11.43 3.40 1.49
CA HIS A 18 -11.01 4.46 2.40
C HIS A 18 -9.54 4.27 2.81
N LEU A 19 -9.13 3.04 3.09
CA LEU A 19 -7.74 2.74 3.43
C LEU A 19 -6.81 3.09 2.26
N LEU A 20 -7.17 2.67 1.05
CA LEU A 20 -6.31 2.84 -0.13
C LEU A 20 -6.30 4.26 -0.65
N GLU A 21 -7.33 5.05 -0.36
CA GLU A 21 -7.43 6.43 -0.81
C GLU A 21 -6.57 7.39 0.00
N ARG A 22 -6.05 6.96 1.14
CA ARG A 22 -5.14 7.81 1.90
C ARG A 22 -3.88 8.02 1.08
N ARG A 23 -3.41 9.25 1.09
CA ARG A 23 -2.23 9.60 0.31
C ARG A 23 -1.06 8.70 0.70
N TRP A 24 -0.31 8.26 -0.30
CA TRP A 24 0.89 7.42 -0.21
C TRP A 24 0.62 5.93 -0.04
N THR A 25 -0.60 5.51 0.33
CA THR A 25 -0.87 4.11 0.64
C THR A 25 -0.59 3.19 -0.55
N VAL A 26 -1.13 3.52 -1.71
CA VAL A 26 -0.92 2.69 -2.91
C VAL A 26 0.55 2.69 -3.31
N SER A 27 1.23 3.82 -3.19
CA SER A 27 2.66 3.92 -3.48
C SER A 27 3.48 3.03 -2.54
N ILE A 28 3.12 3.00 -1.26
CA ILE A 28 3.77 2.13 -0.28
C ILE A 28 3.58 0.66 -0.67
N LEU A 29 2.38 0.28 -1.10
CA LEU A 29 2.11 -1.08 -1.53
C LEU A 29 2.94 -1.45 -2.76
N TYR A 30 3.07 -0.52 -3.71
CA TYR A 30 3.90 -0.75 -4.88
C TYR A 30 5.35 -1.02 -4.49
N VAL A 31 5.90 -0.16 -3.62
CA VAL A 31 7.29 -0.28 -3.16
C VAL A 31 7.49 -1.58 -2.38
N SER A 32 6.48 -1.99 -1.60
CA SER A 32 6.52 -3.27 -0.90
C SER A 32 6.58 -4.45 -1.87
N ASN A 33 5.82 -4.38 -2.98
CA ASN A 33 5.88 -5.41 -4.02
C ASN A 33 7.27 -5.50 -4.64
N GLU A 34 8.00 -4.40 -4.68
CA GLU A 34 9.36 -4.36 -5.23
C GLU A 34 10.42 -4.79 -4.23
N GLY A 35 10.01 -5.16 -3.02
CA GLY A 35 10.91 -5.76 -2.05
C GLY A 35 11.21 -4.95 -0.81
N ALA A 36 10.70 -3.73 -0.68
CA ALA A 36 10.95 -2.93 0.51
C ALA A 36 10.26 -3.55 1.71
N VAL A 37 10.97 -3.65 2.82
CA VAL A 37 10.43 -4.16 4.07
C VAL A 37 10.78 -3.26 5.25
N ARG A 38 11.83 -2.45 5.14
CA ARG A 38 12.31 -1.60 6.23
C ARG A 38 11.86 -0.16 6.03
N PHE A 39 11.66 0.53 7.15
CA PHE A 39 11.24 1.92 7.13
C PHE A 39 12.09 2.77 6.18
N ASN A 40 13.41 2.67 6.29
CA ASN A 40 14.29 3.48 5.45
C ASN A 40 14.22 3.10 3.98
N GLU A 41 13.92 1.85 3.66
CA GLU A 41 13.74 1.44 2.27
C GLU A 41 12.52 2.10 1.65
N PHE A 42 11.41 2.12 2.40
CA PHE A 42 10.21 2.84 1.97
C PHE A 42 10.50 4.33 1.82
N LEU A 43 11.19 4.90 2.80
CA LEU A 43 11.48 6.32 2.80
C LEU A 43 12.29 6.73 1.58
N GLN A 44 13.32 5.97 1.25
CA GLN A 44 14.16 6.24 0.10
C GLN A 44 13.41 6.08 -1.21
N ALA A 45 12.64 4.99 -1.34
CA ALA A 45 11.95 4.70 -2.58
C ALA A 45 10.85 5.73 -2.88
N LEU A 46 10.18 6.22 -1.84
CA LEU A 46 9.09 7.18 -2.01
C LEU A 46 9.57 8.62 -2.14
N GLY A 47 10.80 8.88 -1.74
CA GLY A 47 11.47 10.14 -1.98
C GLY A 47 10.99 11.30 -1.12
N SER A 48 9.79 11.79 -1.35
CA SER A 48 9.32 13.01 -0.72
C SER A 48 8.30 12.80 0.40
N ILE A 49 8.07 11.58 0.81
CA ILE A 49 7.12 11.32 1.89
C ILE A 49 7.69 11.82 3.22
N PRO A 50 6.91 12.59 4.00
CA PRO A 50 7.36 12.95 5.35
C PRO A 50 7.48 11.70 6.22
N PRO A 51 8.55 11.56 7.02
CA PRO A 51 8.72 10.37 7.86
C PRO A 51 7.54 10.08 8.79
N ALA A 52 6.94 11.13 9.37
CA ALA A 52 5.79 10.93 10.24
C ALA A 52 4.59 10.37 9.47
N THR A 53 4.41 10.79 8.22
CA THR A 53 3.34 10.28 7.37
C THR A 53 3.59 8.82 7.03
N LEU A 54 4.82 8.47 6.68
CA LEU A 54 5.16 7.08 6.41
C LEU A 54 4.87 6.20 7.63
N ALA A 55 5.31 6.63 8.82
CA ALA A 55 5.04 5.88 10.04
C ALA A 55 3.55 5.67 10.24
N GLN A 56 2.74 6.70 10.01
CA GLN A 56 1.29 6.59 10.18
C GLN A 56 0.68 5.62 9.16
N ARG A 57 1.12 5.69 7.91
CA ARG A 57 0.58 4.80 6.87
C ARG A 57 0.95 3.34 7.13
N LEU A 58 2.18 3.09 7.60
CA LEU A 58 2.58 1.73 7.96
C LEU A 58 1.75 1.20 9.12
N THR A 59 1.45 2.04 10.12
CA THR A 59 0.57 1.68 11.22
C THR A 59 -0.84 1.38 10.71
N ASP A 60 -1.39 2.23 9.85
CA ASP A 60 -2.71 2.02 9.26
C ASP A 60 -2.79 0.67 8.55
N LEU A 61 -1.76 0.33 7.78
CA LEU A 61 -1.73 -0.91 7.02
C LEU A 61 -1.54 -2.13 7.93
N GLU A 62 -0.79 -1.97 9.00
CA GLU A 62 -0.66 -3.03 10.00
C GLU A 62 -2.00 -3.30 10.69
N GLU A 63 -2.69 -2.24 11.10
CA GLU A 63 -3.98 -2.37 11.76
C GLU A 63 -5.04 -2.98 10.85
N ALA A 64 -4.93 -2.72 9.56
CA ALA A 64 -5.84 -3.30 8.57
C ALA A 64 -5.50 -4.75 8.21
N GLY A 65 -4.42 -5.29 8.76
CA GLY A 65 -4.00 -6.66 8.48
C GLY A 65 -3.30 -6.83 7.14
N VAL A 66 -2.86 -5.73 6.54
CA VAL A 66 -2.16 -5.77 5.25
C VAL A 66 -0.67 -6.04 5.43
N PHE A 67 -0.07 -5.42 6.46
CA PHE A 67 1.32 -5.66 6.84
C PHE A 67 1.39 -6.33 8.20
N GLU A 68 2.42 -7.15 8.36
CA GLU A 68 2.83 -7.66 9.65
C GLU A 68 4.15 -7.00 10.02
N ARG A 69 4.18 -6.40 11.22
CA ARG A 69 5.37 -5.75 11.73
C ARG A 69 6.15 -6.76 12.58
N THR A 70 7.38 -7.01 12.21
CA THR A 70 8.23 -7.99 12.90
C THR A 70 9.52 -7.32 13.35
N VAL A 71 9.90 -7.57 14.59
CA VAL A 71 11.19 -7.12 15.12
C VAL A 71 12.19 -8.25 14.93
N ILE A 72 13.26 -7.96 14.21
CA ILE A 72 14.32 -8.93 13.95
C ILE A 72 15.44 -8.66 14.93
N ASP A 73 15.79 -9.66 15.73
CA ASP A 73 16.86 -9.54 16.70
C ASP A 73 18.21 -9.34 15.99
N GLY A 74 19.04 -8.52 16.59
CA GLY A 74 20.34 -8.22 16.04
C GLY A 74 20.96 -7.02 16.74
N ARG A 75 22.09 -6.57 16.23
CA ARG A 75 22.80 -5.40 16.80
C ARG A 75 23.16 -4.45 15.68
N PRO A 76 22.33 -3.43 15.42
CA PRO A 76 21.07 -3.15 16.12
C PRO A 76 19.94 -4.06 15.65
N SER A 77 18.88 -4.16 16.46
CA SER A 77 17.66 -4.82 16.03
C SER A 77 17.00 -3.97 14.94
N ARG A 78 16.20 -4.62 14.11
CA ARG A 78 15.52 -3.92 13.03
C ARG A 78 14.07 -4.34 12.95
N VAL A 79 13.25 -3.48 12.37
CA VAL A 79 11.83 -3.73 12.19
C VAL A 79 11.56 -3.92 10.71
N GLU A 80 10.80 -4.94 10.38
CA GLU A 80 10.39 -5.22 9.00
C GLU A 80 8.88 -5.24 8.90
N TYR A 81 8.38 -4.71 7.79
CA TYR A 81 6.95 -4.69 7.45
C TYR A 81 6.77 -5.56 6.21
N ARG A 82 6.12 -6.69 6.37
CA ARG A 82 5.91 -7.65 5.29
C ARG A 82 4.43 -7.86 5.03
N LEU A 83 4.09 -8.08 3.77
CA LEU A 83 2.70 -8.36 3.41
C LEU A 83 2.23 -9.64 4.06
N THR A 84 1.05 -9.56 4.67
CA THR A 84 0.33 -10.75 5.15
C THR A 84 -0.33 -11.46 3.96
N PRO A 85 -0.89 -12.67 4.15
CA PRO A 85 -1.71 -13.28 3.10
C PRO A 85 -2.85 -12.36 2.64
N ARG A 86 -3.48 -11.64 3.58
CA ARG A 86 -4.50 -10.66 3.24
C ARG A 86 -3.92 -9.52 2.39
N GLY A 87 -2.76 -9.03 2.78
CA GLY A 87 -2.10 -7.96 2.04
C GLY A 87 -1.71 -8.36 0.63
N ARG A 88 -1.32 -9.62 0.45
CA ARG A 88 -0.95 -10.11 -0.87
C ARG A 88 -2.10 -10.11 -1.86
N GLN A 89 -3.35 -10.09 -1.37
CA GLN A 89 -4.51 -9.96 -2.25
C GLN A 89 -4.51 -8.63 -3.01
N LEU A 90 -3.81 -7.63 -2.51
CA LEU A 90 -3.72 -6.33 -3.18
C LEU A 90 -2.68 -6.29 -4.30
N ARG A 91 -1.90 -7.34 -4.48
CA ARG A 91 -0.87 -7.37 -5.54
C ARG A 91 -1.45 -7.20 -6.93
N SER A 92 -2.60 -7.82 -7.20
CA SER A 92 -3.24 -7.72 -8.51
C SER A 92 -3.62 -6.28 -8.83
N LEU A 93 -4.12 -5.56 -7.83
CA LEU A 93 -4.48 -4.16 -7.99
C LEU A 93 -3.24 -3.32 -8.31
N VAL A 94 -2.17 -3.53 -7.57
CA VAL A 94 -0.92 -2.78 -7.75
C VAL A 94 -0.30 -3.11 -9.11
N ASN A 95 -0.33 -4.37 -9.52
CA ASN A 95 0.19 -4.78 -10.82
C ASN A 95 -0.63 -4.15 -11.94
N ALA A 96 -1.95 -4.07 -11.78
CA ALA A 96 -2.80 -3.41 -12.76
C ALA A 96 -2.48 -1.92 -12.86
N LEU A 97 -2.21 -1.29 -11.73
CA LEU A 97 -1.80 0.11 -11.71
C LEU A 97 -0.49 0.31 -12.49
N ALA A 98 0.48 -0.57 -12.28
CA ALA A 98 1.76 -0.49 -12.97
C ALA A 98 1.58 -0.60 -14.50
N ARG A 99 0.73 -1.52 -14.93
CA ARG A 99 0.42 -1.66 -16.37
C ARG A 99 -0.27 -0.43 -16.93
N PHE A 100 -1.20 0.13 -16.17
CA PHE A 100 -1.88 1.35 -16.56
C PHE A 100 -0.87 2.50 -16.73
N ALA A 101 0.08 2.60 -15.82
CA ALA A 101 1.11 3.65 -15.87
C ALA A 101 1.97 3.52 -17.14
N GLU A 102 2.28 2.29 -17.56
CA GLU A 102 3.04 2.07 -18.79
C GLU A 102 2.30 2.59 -20.02
N THR A 103 0.99 2.34 -20.11
CA THR A 103 0.21 2.82 -21.23
C THR A 103 0.02 4.33 -21.18
N ASP A 104 0.00 4.92 -19.98
CA ASP A 104 -0.12 6.35 -19.82
C ASP A 104 1.11 7.08 -20.33
N ALA A 105 2.28 6.44 -20.27
CA ALA A 105 3.54 7.05 -20.70
C ALA A 105 3.50 7.52 -22.15
N ARG A 106 2.67 6.92 -22.99
CA ARG A 106 2.56 7.29 -24.41
C ARG A 106 1.97 8.68 -24.61
N THR A 107 1.33 9.22 -23.60
CA THR A 107 0.67 10.53 -23.70
C THR A 107 1.62 11.66 -23.39
N ALA A 108 2.77 11.35 -22.91
CA ALA A 108 3.76 12.35 -22.53
C ALA A 108 4.26 13.16 -23.72
#